data_69bd65909a25c3ed9b637753affd9ec2
#
_entry.id   69bd65909a25c3ed9b637753affd9ec2
#
_cell.length_a   1.000
_cell.length_b   1.000
_cell.length_c   1.000
_cell.angle_alpha   90.00
_cell.angle_beta   90.00
_cell.angle_gamma   90.00
#
_symmetry.space_group_name_H-M   'P 1'
#
loop_
_entity.id
_entity.type
_entity.pdbx_description
1 polymer ?
#
loop_
_entity_poly.entity_id
_entity_poly.type
_entity_poly.pdbx_seq_one_letter_code
_entity_poly.pdbx_strand_id
1 'polypeptide(L)'
;DLPRPPFPVGDTAAPGLTFLGYERGGERAETGEPLGLALWWAADAPLPFLAVRLSLVDAAGAAHELLRGQPAYNTYPFHAWTTPAFVIDRQVARVPDDLPSGDYALQLELLDARGQPLYTAGLGPLAVTQTERVFTPPPVANPVGASFGGEIALLGTNSSANGRTLELVWQAETQPAADYTVFVHVLRPDGTCCAWQADAMPRGGTYPTTRWRPGEVVTDSYTIALPDDLPAG
;
A
#
# COMPACT_ATOMS: atom_id res chain seq x y z
N ASP A 1 10.66 31.45 6.86
CA ASP A 1 10.41 30.87 5.55
C ASP A 1 9.53 29.62 5.70
N LEU A 2 8.42 29.55 4.96
CA LEU A 2 7.60 28.34 4.89
C LEU A 2 8.40 27.24 4.18
N PRO A 3 8.25 25.97 4.58
CA PRO A 3 8.86 24.86 3.89
C PRO A 3 8.35 24.80 2.45
N ARG A 4 9.18 24.31 1.52
CA ARG A 4 8.83 24.20 0.11
C ARG A 4 8.51 22.74 -0.25
N PRO A 5 7.51 22.51 -1.14
CA PRO A 5 7.24 21.16 -1.60
C PRO A 5 8.42 20.60 -2.44
N PRO A 6 8.71 19.30 -2.37
CA PRO A 6 9.72 18.65 -3.21
C PRO A 6 9.49 18.85 -4.71
N PHE A 7 8.21 18.86 -5.14
CA PHE A 7 7.80 19.14 -6.50
C PHE A 7 6.98 20.45 -6.51
N PRO A 8 7.62 21.62 -6.70
CA PRO A 8 6.93 22.90 -6.68
C PRO A 8 6.10 23.12 -7.96
N VAL A 9 4.91 23.72 -7.81
CA VAL A 9 4.01 24.10 -8.91
C VAL A 9 3.73 25.62 -8.86
N GLY A 10 3.02 26.09 -7.85
CA GLY A 10 2.78 27.53 -7.65
C GLY A 10 1.59 28.09 -8.42
N ASP A 11 0.62 27.25 -8.84
CA ASP A 11 -0.53 27.65 -9.64
C ASP A 11 -1.69 28.14 -8.79
N THR A 12 -2.41 29.15 -9.25
CA THR A 12 -3.72 29.52 -8.71
C THR A 12 -4.74 28.47 -9.12
N ALA A 13 -5.15 27.62 -8.17
CA ALA A 13 -6.09 26.52 -8.41
C ALA A 13 -7.56 26.97 -8.34
N ALA A 14 -7.86 27.99 -7.55
CA ALA A 14 -9.17 28.66 -7.47
C ALA A 14 -8.96 30.09 -6.92
N PRO A 15 -9.95 30.98 -7.01
CA PRO A 15 -9.86 32.29 -6.35
C PRO A 15 -9.53 32.15 -4.87
N GLY A 16 -8.41 32.73 -4.44
CA GLY A 16 -7.92 32.68 -3.08
C GLY A 16 -7.25 31.36 -2.67
N LEU A 17 -7.02 30.41 -3.61
CA LEU A 17 -6.36 29.13 -3.35
C LEU A 17 -5.22 28.89 -4.35
N THR A 18 -4.02 28.69 -3.83
CA THR A 18 -2.82 28.33 -4.61
C THR A 18 -2.41 26.88 -4.31
N PHE A 19 -2.21 26.10 -5.34
CA PHE A 19 -1.54 24.80 -5.27
C PHE A 19 -0.03 25.02 -5.33
N LEU A 20 0.65 24.92 -4.20
CA LEU A 20 2.08 25.21 -4.08
C LEU A 20 2.93 24.08 -4.68
N GLY A 21 2.42 22.84 -4.69
CA GLY A 21 3.10 21.67 -5.18
C GLY A 21 2.79 20.44 -4.37
N TYR A 22 3.62 19.43 -4.51
CA TYR A 22 3.37 18.12 -3.90
C TYR A 22 4.65 17.39 -3.50
N GLU A 23 4.45 16.36 -2.70
CA GLU A 23 5.41 15.29 -2.41
C GLU A 23 4.73 13.97 -2.72
N ARG A 24 5.44 13.02 -3.29
CA ARG A 24 4.95 11.67 -3.54
C ARG A 24 6.04 10.65 -3.30
N GLY A 25 5.64 9.39 -3.11
CA GLY A 25 6.53 8.24 -3.14
C GLY A 25 7.21 8.06 -4.51
N GLY A 26 7.79 6.93 -4.76
CA GLY A 26 8.52 6.63 -5.99
C GLY A 26 7.69 6.73 -7.28
N GLU A 27 8.34 6.43 -8.40
CA GLU A 27 7.72 6.44 -9.74
C GLU A 27 7.20 5.05 -10.15
N ARG A 28 7.15 4.11 -9.22
CA ARG A 28 6.68 2.74 -9.42
C ARG A 28 5.78 2.33 -8.27
N ALA A 29 4.76 1.55 -8.58
CA ALA A 29 3.88 0.92 -7.60
C ALA A 29 3.35 -0.40 -8.14
N GLU A 30 2.98 -1.31 -7.24
CA GLU A 30 2.20 -2.49 -7.59
C GLU A 30 0.71 -2.25 -7.33
N THR A 31 -0.15 -3.01 -8.02
CA THR A 31 -1.58 -2.97 -7.72
C THR A 31 -1.83 -3.38 -6.27
N GLY A 32 -2.77 -2.69 -5.61
CA GLY A 32 -3.05 -2.86 -4.20
C GLY A 32 -2.09 -2.15 -3.25
N GLU A 33 -0.99 -1.54 -3.72
CA GLU A 33 -0.09 -0.77 -2.87
C GLU A 33 -0.67 0.57 -2.43
N PRO A 34 -0.33 1.02 -1.21
CA PRO A 34 -0.62 2.39 -0.79
C PRO A 34 0.30 3.38 -1.50
N LEU A 35 -0.27 4.42 -2.08
CA LEU A 35 0.43 5.56 -2.66
C LEU A 35 0.30 6.75 -1.72
N GLY A 36 1.37 7.08 -1.00
CA GLY A 36 1.44 8.24 -0.13
C GLY A 36 1.68 9.53 -0.93
N LEU A 37 0.91 10.57 -0.61
CA LEU A 37 0.97 11.89 -1.23
C LEU A 37 0.90 12.96 -0.15
N ALA A 38 1.60 14.09 -0.33
CA ALA A 38 1.34 15.31 0.39
C ALA A 38 1.08 16.43 -0.62
N LEU A 39 -0.08 17.08 -0.50
CA LEU A 39 -0.51 18.19 -1.33
C LEU A 39 -0.34 19.50 -0.54
N TRP A 40 0.35 20.46 -1.11
CA TRP A 40 0.74 21.69 -0.44
C TRP A 40 -0.07 22.85 -0.95
N TRP A 41 -0.79 23.51 -0.06
CA TRP A 41 -1.75 24.54 -0.37
C TRP A 41 -1.49 25.83 0.39
N ALA A 42 -1.77 26.96 -0.23
CA ALA A 42 -1.90 28.25 0.43
C ALA A 42 -3.26 28.86 0.11
N ALA A 43 -3.91 29.44 1.11
CA ALA A 43 -5.16 30.19 0.92
C ALA A 43 -5.01 31.60 1.52
N ASP A 44 -5.43 32.61 0.77
CA ASP A 44 -5.40 34.03 1.17
C ASP A 44 -6.81 34.62 1.35
N ALA A 45 -7.85 33.89 0.94
CA ALA A 45 -9.24 34.26 1.11
C ALA A 45 -10.11 33.09 1.54
N PRO A 46 -11.29 33.30 2.16
CA PRO A 46 -12.22 32.24 2.50
C PRO A 46 -12.60 31.40 1.27
N LEU A 47 -12.60 30.08 1.42
CA LEU A 47 -12.82 29.15 0.32
C LEU A 47 -14.25 28.58 0.33
N PRO A 48 -14.83 28.30 -0.84
CA PRO A 48 -16.09 27.58 -0.94
C PRO A 48 -15.92 26.10 -0.63
N PHE A 49 -16.99 25.31 -0.79
CA PHE A 49 -16.88 23.86 -0.81
C PHE A 49 -16.09 23.41 -2.04
N LEU A 50 -14.96 22.77 -1.81
CA LEU A 50 -14.07 22.21 -2.83
C LEU A 50 -13.73 20.77 -2.45
N ALA A 51 -13.37 19.94 -3.44
CA ALA A 51 -12.88 18.60 -3.22
C ALA A 51 -11.66 18.33 -4.12
N VAL A 52 -10.81 17.42 -3.67
CA VAL A 52 -9.69 16.89 -4.45
C VAL A 52 -10.11 15.56 -5.07
N ARG A 53 -9.74 15.34 -6.33
CA ARG A 53 -9.75 14.03 -6.98
C ARG A 53 -8.34 13.69 -7.43
N LEU A 54 -7.87 12.49 -7.09
CA LEU A 54 -6.63 11.91 -7.58
C LEU A 54 -6.97 10.75 -8.52
N SER A 55 -6.33 10.71 -9.67
CA SER A 55 -6.55 9.65 -10.67
C SER A 55 -5.23 9.25 -11.32
N LEU A 56 -5.18 8.00 -11.77
CA LEU A 56 -4.19 7.53 -12.75
C LEU A 56 -4.82 7.62 -14.12
N VAL A 57 -4.16 8.30 -15.05
CA VAL A 57 -4.62 8.47 -16.43
C VAL A 57 -3.75 7.60 -17.33
N ASP A 58 -4.33 6.69 -18.07
CA ASP A 58 -3.63 5.81 -19.00
C ASP A 58 -3.28 6.52 -20.33
N ALA A 59 -2.55 5.82 -21.22
CA ALA A 59 -2.15 6.35 -22.52
C ALA A 59 -3.33 6.63 -23.46
N ALA A 60 -4.51 6.03 -23.23
CA ALA A 60 -5.73 6.29 -23.97
C ALA A 60 -6.53 7.48 -23.43
N GLY A 61 -6.09 8.05 -22.30
CA GLY A 61 -6.75 9.16 -21.61
C GLY A 61 -7.88 8.72 -20.66
N ALA A 62 -8.02 7.41 -20.38
CA ALA A 62 -8.97 6.95 -19.40
C ALA A 62 -8.45 7.20 -17.97
N ALA A 63 -9.31 7.80 -17.13
CA ALA A 63 -8.97 8.12 -15.75
C ALA A 63 -9.49 7.05 -14.78
N HIS A 64 -8.58 6.52 -13.97
CA HIS A 64 -8.85 5.56 -12.90
C HIS A 64 -8.78 6.29 -11.57
N GLU A 65 -9.93 6.59 -10.97
CA GLU A 65 -9.99 7.35 -9.71
C GLU A 65 -9.34 6.55 -8.57
N LEU A 66 -8.39 7.18 -7.87
CA LEU A 66 -7.72 6.61 -6.71
C LEU A 66 -8.39 7.05 -5.41
N LEU A 67 -8.79 8.32 -5.38
CA LEU A 67 -9.29 8.97 -4.18
C LEU A 67 -10.07 10.21 -4.58
N ARG A 68 -11.17 10.45 -3.85
CA ARG A 68 -11.93 11.71 -3.89
C ARG A 68 -12.30 12.12 -2.48
N GLY A 69 -12.09 13.39 -2.16
CA GLY A 69 -12.45 13.91 -0.84
C GLY A 69 -11.95 15.32 -0.59
N GLN A 70 -12.03 15.73 0.65
CA GLN A 70 -11.49 16.98 1.13
C GLN A 70 -10.22 16.74 1.94
N PRO A 71 -9.40 17.78 2.19
CA PRO A 71 -8.17 17.67 2.98
C PRO A 71 -8.35 16.93 4.31
N ALA A 72 -7.26 16.27 4.75
CA ALA A 72 -7.18 15.50 5.99
C ALA A 72 -8.32 14.46 6.12
N TYR A 73 -8.56 13.69 5.05
CA TYR A 73 -9.62 12.66 5.02
C TYR A 73 -11.00 13.20 5.41
N ASN A 74 -11.37 14.37 4.86
CA ASN A 74 -12.60 15.13 5.15
C ASN A 74 -12.71 15.71 6.57
N THR A 75 -11.65 15.68 7.38
CA THR A 75 -11.69 16.25 8.76
C THR A 75 -11.30 17.72 8.81
N TYR A 76 -10.61 18.25 7.79
CA TYR A 76 -10.25 19.67 7.70
C TYR A 76 -10.55 20.22 6.30
N PRO A 77 -11.84 20.37 5.95
CA PRO A 77 -12.28 20.74 4.61
C PRO A 77 -11.86 22.18 4.25
N PHE A 78 -11.69 22.47 2.95
CA PHE A 78 -11.24 23.77 2.43
C PHE A 78 -12.03 24.96 3.01
N HIS A 79 -13.35 24.85 3.10
CA HIS A 79 -14.21 25.93 3.62
C HIS A 79 -14.06 26.19 5.13
N ALA A 80 -13.39 25.32 5.87
CA ALA A 80 -13.10 25.49 7.28
C ALA A 80 -11.73 26.14 7.55
N TRP A 81 -10.94 26.44 6.51
CA TRP A 81 -9.63 27.04 6.71
C TRP A 81 -9.73 28.50 7.12
N THR A 82 -9.01 28.85 8.19
CA THR A 82 -8.85 30.24 8.61
C THR A 82 -7.73 30.86 7.79
N THR A 83 -8.06 31.90 7.03
CA THR A 83 -7.12 32.55 6.12
C THR A 83 -6.40 33.74 6.78
N PRO A 84 -5.11 33.99 6.48
CA PRO A 84 -4.28 33.21 5.54
C PRO A 84 -3.94 31.81 6.09
N ALA A 85 -3.98 30.79 5.23
CA ALA A 85 -3.67 29.41 5.59
C ALA A 85 -2.52 28.85 4.76
N PHE A 86 -1.74 27.98 5.38
CA PHE A 86 -0.77 27.10 4.73
C PHE A 86 -1.04 25.68 5.23
N VAL A 87 -1.39 24.77 4.31
CA VAL A 87 -1.81 23.42 4.66
C VAL A 87 -1.03 22.40 3.86
N ILE A 88 -0.49 21.42 4.55
CA ILE A 88 0.09 20.21 3.94
C ILE A 88 -0.92 19.07 4.16
N ASP A 89 -1.65 18.75 3.11
CA ASP A 89 -2.66 17.69 3.11
C ASP A 89 -2.02 16.36 2.76
N ARG A 90 -1.87 15.49 3.77
CA ARG A 90 -1.30 14.15 3.60
C ARG A 90 -2.42 13.16 3.30
N GLN A 91 -2.31 12.49 2.16
CA GLN A 91 -3.26 11.51 1.68
C GLN A 91 -2.55 10.18 1.41
N VAL A 92 -3.27 9.07 1.60
CA VAL A 92 -2.84 7.74 1.14
C VAL A 92 -3.94 7.22 0.23
N ALA A 93 -3.63 7.14 -1.06
CA ALA A 93 -4.47 6.47 -2.04
C ALA A 93 -4.03 5.00 -2.17
N ARG A 94 -4.87 4.15 -2.73
CA ARG A 94 -4.48 2.78 -3.05
C ARG A 94 -4.57 2.57 -4.56
N VAL A 95 -3.53 2.00 -5.14
CA VAL A 95 -3.54 1.60 -6.55
C VAL A 95 -4.58 0.49 -6.76
N PRO A 96 -5.55 0.63 -7.67
CA PRO A 96 -6.57 -0.39 -7.90
C PRO A 96 -5.98 -1.75 -8.24
N ASP A 97 -6.57 -2.83 -7.71
CA ASP A 97 -6.06 -4.19 -7.89
C ASP A 97 -6.24 -4.74 -9.31
N ASP A 98 -7.23 -4.23 -10.03
CA ASP A 98 -7.59 -4.61 -11.39
C ASP A 98 -6.93 -3.75 -12.46
N LEU A 99 -6.09 -2.79 -12.05
CA LEU A 99 -5.40 -1.90 -12.98
C LEU A 99 -4.35 -2.70 -13.78
N PRO A 100 -4.36 -2.66 -15.10
CA PRO A 100 -3.34 -3.33 -15.92
C PRO A 100 -1.94 -2.77 -15.65
N SER A 101 -0.91 -3.60 -15.85
CA SER A 101 0.47 -3.10 -15.87
C SER A 101 0.65 -2.09 -17.00
N GLY A 102 1.32 -0.98 -16.71
CA GLY A 102 1.54 0.09 -17.68
C GLY A 102 2.05 1.38 -17.06
N ASP A 103 2.29 2.35 -17.93
CA ASP A 103 2.67 3.70 -17.53
C ASP A 103 1.43 4.58 -17.47
N TYR A 104 1.27 5.27 -16.35
CA TYR A 104 0.16 6.17 -16.05
C TYR A 104 0.66 7.56 -15.71
N ALA A 105 -0.14 8.57 -15.99
CA ALA A 105 0.06 9.92 -15.44
C ALA A 105 -0.76 10.07 -14.15
N LEU A 106 -0.10 10.37 -13.03
CA LEU A 106 -0.80 10.74 -11.80
C LEU A 106 -1.33 12.16 -11.94
N GLN A 107 -2.61 12.34 -11.72
CA GLN A 107 -3.33 13.60 -11.93
C GLN A 107 -4.10 14.02 -10.69
N LEU A 108 -4.01 15.30 -10.37
CA LEU A 108 -4.81 15.99 -9.36
C LEU A 108 -5.85 16.84 -10.05
N GLU A 109 -7.09 16.79 -9.59
CA GLU A 109 -8.13 17.75 -9.95
C GLU A 109 -8.71 18.38 -8.68
N LEU A 110 -8.93 19.69 -8.74
CA LEU A 110 -9.74 20.42 -7.77
C LEU A 110 -11.15 20.57 -8.33
N LEU A 111 -12.14 20.11 -7.58
CA LEU A 111 -13.53 20.06 -8.00
C LEU A 111 -14.37 21.09 -7.23
N ASP A 112 -15.37 21.67 -7.89
CA ASP A 112 -16.40 22.48 -7.23
C ASP A 112 -17.44 21.61 -6.49
N ALA A 113 -18.43 22.25 -5.87
CA ALA A 113 -19.53 21.60 -5.15
C ALA A 113 -20.43 20.71 -6.03
N ARG A 114 -20.36 20.88 -7.35
CA ARG A 114 -21.08 20.06 -8.34
C ARG A 114 -20.22 18.92 -8.90
N GLY A 115 -18.97 18.80 -8.44
CA GLY A 115 -18.00 17.82 -8.91
C GLY A 115 -17.38 18.17 -10.27
N GLN A 116 -17.49 19.44 -10.72
CA GLN A 116 -16.85 19.89 -11.95
C GLN A 116 -15.40 20.32 -11.67
N PRO A 117 -14.45 19.96 -12.54
CA PRO A 117 -13.07 20.35 -12.36
C PRO A 117 -12.88 21.85 -12.58
N LEU A 118 -12.29 22.52 -11.58
CA LEU A 118 -11.87 23.92 -11.64
C LEU A 118 -10.39 24.04 -12.04
N TYR A 119 -9.59 23.07 -11.65
CA TYR A 119 -8.14 23.05 -11.87
C TYR A 119 -7.67 21.62 -12.03
N THR A 120 -6.63 21.43 -12.83
CA THR A 120 -5.99 20.13 -13.06
C THR A 120 -4.48 20.31 -13.04
N ALA A 121 -3.77 19.44 -12.33
CA ALA A 121 -2.32 19.38 -12.31
C ALA A 121 -1.83 17.94 -12.54
N GLY A 122 -0.78 17.81 -13.37
CA GLY A 122 -0.02 16.56 -13.46
C GLY A 122 0.93 16.42 -12.28
N LEU A 123 0.89 15.27 -11.61
CA LEU A 123 1.79 14.95 -10.48
C LEU A 123 2.92 13.99 -10.91
N GLY A 124 3.18 13.89 -12.21
CA GLY A 124 4.24 13.08 -12.80
C GLY A 124 3.80 11.65 -13.18
N PRO A 125 4.72 10.87 -13.78
CA PRO A 125 4.44 9.51 -14.23
C PRO A 125 4.44 8.53 -13.05
N LEU A 126 3.68 7.42 -13.18
CA LEU A 126 3.71 6.27 -12.29
C LEU A 126 3.66 4.99 -13.13
N ALA A 127 4.72 4.19 -13.07
CA ALA A 127 4.72 2.86 -13.66
C ALA A 127 4.02 1.89 -12.71
N VAL A 128 2.92 1.28 -13.14
CA VAL A 128 2.17 0.29 -12.37
C VAL A 128 2.50 -1.11 -12.85
N THR A 129 2.78 -2.01 -11.91
CA THR A 129 2.93 -3.45 -12.16
C THR A 129 1.77 -4.18 -11.49
N GLN A 130 1.06 -4.99 -12.24
CA GLN A 130 -0.02 -5.80 -11.69
C GLN A 130 0.57 -6.91 -10.80
N THR A 131 0.10 -7.00 -9.56
CA THR A 131 0.50 -8.05 -8.63
C THR A 131 -0.02 -9.40 -9.13
N GLU A 132 0.89 -10.35 -9.37
CA GLU A 132 0.53 -11.72 -9.70
C GLU A 132 -0.11 -12.41 -8.49
N ARG A 133 -1.35 -12.89 -8.64
CA ARG A 133 -2.10 -13.56 -7.58
C ARG A 133 -2.38 -15.00 -7.93
N VAL A 134 -2.19 -15.89 -6.96
CA VAL A 134 -2.44 -17.32 -7.09
C VAL A 134 -3.67 -17.69 -6.26
N PHE A 135 -4.62 -18.40 -6.85
CA PHE A 135 -5.85 -18.85 -6.16
C PHE A 135 -5.96 -20.37 -6.08
N THR A 136 -5.02 -21.10 -6.70
CA THR A 136 -4.97 -22.58 -6.63
C THR A 136 -3.82 -23.00 -5.73
N PRO A 137 -4.09 -23.67 -4.60
CA PRO A 137 -3.03 -24.12 -3.71
C PRO A 137 -2.05 -25.05 -4.42
N PRO A 138 -0.73 -24.86 -4.25
CA PRO A 138 0.26 -25.83 -4.65
C PRO A 138 0.16 -27.08 -3.76
N PRO A 139 0.73 -28.22 -4.19
CA PRO A 139 0.88 -29.38 -3.32
C PRO A 139 1.66 -29.02 -2.05
N VAL A 140 1.22 -29.52 -0.90
CA VAL A 140 1.91 -29.40 0.38
C VAL A 140 2.35 -30.77 0.88
N ALA A 141 3.60 -30.87 1.33
CA ALA A 141 4.14 -32.13 1.85
C ALA A 141 3.57 -32.46 3.25
N ASN A 142 3.35 -31.42 4.07
CA ASN A 142 2.82 -31.55 5.41
C ASN A 142 1.56 -30.67 5.56
N PRO A 143 0.35 -31.25 5.33
CA PRO A 143 -0.90 -30.52 5.54
C PRO A 143 -1.08 -30.11 7.00
N VAL A 144 -1.54 -28.88 7.25
CA VAL A 144 -1.78 -28.33 8.58
C VAL A 144 -3.26 -28.00 8.78
N GLY A 145 -3.85 -27.18 7.92
CA GLY A 145 -5.26 -26.83 7.95
C GLY A 145 -5.65 -25.95 9.16
N ALA A 146 -4.74 -25.15 9.70
CA ALA A 146 -5.01 -24.27 10.82
C ALA A 146 -5.56 -22.92 10.35
N SER A 147 -6.66 -22.43 10.94
CA SER A 147 -7.22 -21.10 10.67
C SER A 147 -6.86 -20.12 11.80
N PHE A 148 -6.52 -18.90 11.41
CA PHE A 148 -6.16 -17.80 12.31
C PHE A 148 -7.21 -16.70 12.20
N GLY A 149 -8.00 -16.55 13.25
CA GLY A 149 -9.04 -15.53 13.34
C GLY A 149 -10.16 -15.62 12.28
N GLY A 150 -10.25 -16.72 11.51
CA GLY A 150 -11.18 -16.84 10.38
C GLY A 150 -10.81 -15.95 9.19
N GLU A 151 -9.60 -15.38 9.18
CA GLU A 151 -9.11 -14.51 8.11
C GLU A 151 -8.04 -15.18 7.24
N ILE A 152 -7.15 -15.98 7.85
CA ILE A 152 -6.02 -16.62 7.18
C ILE A 152 -5.92 -18.08 7.62
N ALA A 153 -5.76 -19.00 6.68
CA ALA A 153 -5.47 -20.40 6.93
C ALA A 153 -4.02 -20.73 6.55
N LEU A 154 -3.33 -21.51 7.39
CA LEU A 154 -2.11 -22.23 7.02
C LEU A 154 -2.52 -23.58 6.42
N LEU A 155 -2.46 -23.71 5.11
CA LEU A 155 -2.83 -24.94 4.41
C LEU A 155 -1.85 -26.07 4.68
N GLY A 156 -0.56 -25.74 4.74
CA GLY A 156 0.49 -26.70 5.00
C GLY A 156 1.88 -26.11 4.84
N THR A 157 2.88 -27.01 4.94
CA THR A 157 4.28 -26.65 4.81
C THR A 157 5.03 -27.59 3.87
N ASN A 158 6.07 -27.05 3.23
CA ASN A 158 7.10 -27.80 2.52
C ASN A 158 8.46 -27.51 3.16
N SER A 159 9.33 -28.50 3.21
CA SER A 159 10.72 -28.32 3.64
C SER A 159 11.68 -29.02 2.69
N SER A 160 12.87 -28.44 2.53
CA SER A 160 13.95 -29.13 1.81
C SER A 160 14.45 -30.35 2.60
N ALA A 161 15.00 -31.35 1.89
CA ALA A 161 15.50 -32.58 2.49
C ALA A 161 16.60 -32.35 3.57
N ASN A 162 17.33 -31.24 3.49
CA ASN A 162 18.34 -30.85 4.46
C ASN A 162 17.80 -29.94 5.58
N GLY A 163 16.48 -29.66 5.61
CA GLY A 163 15.83 -28.82 6.62
C GLY A 163 16.20 -27.34 6.57
N ARG A 164 16.92 -26.88 5.54
CA ARG A 164 17.40 -25.47 5.46
C ARG A 164 16.45 -24.52 4.73
N THR A 165 15.37 -25.04 4.15
CA THR A 165 14.31 -24.23 3.55
C THR A 165 12.97 -24.69 4.09
N LEU A 166 12.15 -23.73 4.51
CA LEU A 166 10.77 -23.94 4.93
C LEU A 166 9.88 -23.05 4.08
N GLU A 167 8.84 -23.64 3.51
CA GLU A 167 7.77 -22.88 2.86
C GLU A 167 6.49 -23.05 3.66
N LEU A 168 5.83 -21.93 3.94
CA LEU A 168 4.49 -21.88 4.51
C LEU A 168 3.52 -21.55 3.38
N VAL A 169 2.48 -22.36 3.21
CA VAL A 169 1.45 -22.13 2.21
C VAL A 169 0.21 -21.62 2.91
N TRP A 170 -0.04 -20.34 2.75
CA TRP A 170 -1.16 -19.63 3.34
C TRP A 170 -2.32 -19.47 2.36
N GLN A 171 -3.52 -19.34 2.86
CA GLN A 171 -4.68 -18.89 2.11
C GLN A 171 -5.46 -17.83 2.88
N ALA A 172 -5.83 -16.76 2.20
CA ALA A 172 -6.77 -15.79 2.76
C ALA A 172 -8.18 -16.38 2.72
N GLU A 173 -8.82 -16.58 3.89
CA GLU A 173 -10.21 -17.02 3.99
C GLU A 173 -11.16 -15.84 3.73
N THR A 174 -10.77 -14.65 4.21
CA THR A 174 -11.44 -13.37 3.94
C THR A 174 -10.39 -12.32 3.57
N GLN A 175 -10.80 -11.06 3.41
CA GLN A 175 -9.86 -9.93 3.34
C GLN A 175 -9.29 -9.66 4.74
N PRO A 176 -8.01 -9.88 5.03
CA PRO A 176 -7.46 -9.60 6.35
C PRO A 176 -7.57 -8.12 6.71
N ALA A 177 -8.00 -7.85 7.96
CA ALA A 177 -8.25 -6.50 8.45
C ALA A 177 -6.98 -5.77 8.91
N ALA A 178 -5.90 -6.52 9.21
CA ALA A 178 -4.63 -6.00 9.72
C ALA A 178 -3.44 -6.69 9.05
N ASP A 179 -2.26 -6.04 9.16
CA ASP A 179 -1.00 -6.63 8.75
C ASP A 179 -0.47 -7.54 9.86
N TYR A 180 -0.47 -8.85 9.58
CA TYR A 180 0.00 -9.86 10.51
C TYR A 180 1.47 -10.20 10.32
N THR A 181 2.17 -10.42 11.43
CA THR A 181 3.54 -10.91 11.45
C THR A 181 3.54 -12.43 11.63
N VAL A 182 4.30 -13.11 10.80
CA VAL A 182 4.54 -14.56 10.92
C VAL A 182 5.78 -14.77 11.79
N PHE A 183 5.64 -15.60 12.82
CA PHE A 183 6.73 -16.01 13.71
C PHE A 183 7.14 -17.44 13.36
N VAL A 184 8.38 -17.63 12.90
CA VAL A 184 8.95 -18.94 12.64
C VAL A 184 10.12 -19.16 13.57
N HIS A 185 9.98 -20.11 14.50
CA HIS A 185 11.01 -20.39 15.50
C HIS A 185 11.47 -21.85 15.40
N VAL A 186 12.77 -22.06 15.27
CA VAL A 186 13.39 -23.39 15.40
C VAL A 186 13.90 -23.53 16.82
N LEU A 187 13.29 -24.44 17.56
CA LEU A 187 13.68 -24.69 18.96
C LEU A 187 14.95 -25.54 19.01
N ARG A 188 15.72 -25.41 20.08
CA ARG A 188 16.85 -26.30 20.39
C ARG A 188 16.33 -27.68 20.81
N PRO A 189 17.15 -28.74 20.77
CA PRO A 189 16.72 -30.08 21.16
C PRO A 189 16.20 -30.19 22.60
N ASP A 190 16.61 -29.32 23.50
CA ASP A 190 16.14 -29.19 24.89
C ASP A 190 14.81 -28.43 25.02
N GLY A 191 14.23 -27.97 23.88
CA GLY A 191 13.00 -27.20 23.85
C GLY A 191 13.18 -25.69 24.13
N THR A 192 14.40 -25.22 24.36
CA THR A 192 14.64 -23.78 24.56
C THR A 192 14.62 -23.03 23.25
N CYS A 193 14.15 -21.81 23.26
CA CYS A 193 14.17 -20.89 22.10
C CYS A 193 15.50 -20.16 22.05
N CYS A 194 16.09 -19.85 20.91
CA CYS A 194 15.78 -20.38 19.59
C CYS A 194 17.12 -20.73 18.94
N ALA A 195 17.18 -21.84 18.18
CA ALA A 195 18.33 -22.11 17.35
C ALA A 195 18.38 -21.20 16.14
N TRP A 196 17.19 -20.83 15.65
CA TRP A 196 16.99 -19.86 14.58
C TRP A 196 15.56 -19.30 14.70
N GLN A 197 15.36 -18.05 14.25
CA GLN A 197 14.05 -17.43 14.18
C GLN A 197 13.95 -16.44 13.03
N ALA A 198 12.73 -16.22 12.55
CA ALA A 198 12.35 -15.14 11.66
C ALA A 198 10.97 -14.62 12.06
N ASP A 199 10.88 -13.29 12.26
CA ASP A 199 9.68 -12.60 12.67
C ASP A 199 9.45 -11.47 11.65
N ALA A 200 8.60 -11.72 10.65
CA ALA A 200 8.35 -10.79 9.57
C ALA A 200 6.93 -10.92 9.03
N MET A 201 6.42 -9.87 8.40
CA MET A 201 5.27 -10.00 7.51
C MET A 201 5.64 -10.91 6.34
N PRO A 202 4.66 -11.57 5.70
CA PRO A 202 4.90 -12.52 4.62
C PRO A 202 5.79 -11.99 3.49
N ARG A 203 6.55 -12.91 2.87
CA ARG A 203 7.56 -12.63 1.84
C ARG A 203 8.61 -11.60 2.30
N GLY A 204 9.06 -11.75 3.56
CA GLY A 204 10.07 -10.87 4.14
C GLY A 204 9.61 -9.41 4.27
N GLY A 205 8.32 -9.17 4.48
CA GLY A 205 7.72 -7.85 4.63
C GLY A 205 7.27 -7.19 3.33
N THR A 206 7.45 -7.83 2.19
CA THR A 206 7.09 -7.23 0.88
C THR A 206 5.63 -7.44 0.50
N TYR A 207 4.92 -8.37 1.17
CA TYR A 207 3.53 -8.70 0.84
C TYR A 207 2.64 -8.74 2.09
N PRO A 208 2.31 -7.59 2.70
CA PRO A 208 1.50 -7.51 3.91
C PRO A 208 0.11 -8.13 3.70
N THR A 209 -0.43 -8.71 4.76
CA THR A 209 -1.67 -9.51 4.69
C THR A 209 -2.90 -8.69 4.30
N THR A 210 -2.95 -7.39 4.60
CA THR A 210 -4.03 -6.49 4.13
C THR A 210 -4.12 -6.36 2.61
N ARG A 211 -3.08 -6.77 1.86
CA ARG A 211 -3.09 -6.82 0.39
C ARG A 211 -3.68 -8.11 -0.16
N TRP A 212 -3.86 -9.15 0.65
CA TRP A 212 -4.37 -10.43 0.20
C TRP A 212 -5.85 -10.35 -0.13
N ARG A 213 -6.31 -11.18 -1.08
CA ARG A 213 -7.71 -11.27 -1.49
C ARG A 213 -8.34 -12.55 -0.98
N PRO A 214 -9.67 -12.57 -0.71
CA PRO A 214 -10.35 -13.80 -0.35
C PRO A 214 -10.06 -14.93 -1.35
N GLY A 215 -9.62 -16.08 -0.86
CA GLY A 215 -9.21 -17.24 -1.65
C GLY A 215 -7.77 -17.20 -2.19
N GLU A 216 -7.06 -16.07 -2.07
CA GLU A 216 -5.68 -15.96 -2.54
C GLU A 216 -4.75 -16.86 -1.73
N VAL A 217 -3.85 -17.54 -2.45
CA VAL A 217 -2.82 -18.42 -1.87
C VAL A 217 -1.47 -17.73 -1.93
N VAL A 218 -0.81 -17.64 -0.80
CA VAL A 218 0.50 -16.99 -0.65
C VAL A 218 1.51 -18.02 -0.14
N THR A 219 2.57 -18.25 -0.92
CA THR A 219 3.73 -19.02 -0.47
C THR A 219 4.75 -18.08 0.14
N ASP A 220 5.18 -18.39 1.36
CA ASP A 220 6.12 -17.61 2.14
C ASP A 220 7.33 -18.52 2.48
N SER A 221 8.52 -18.14 2.01
CA SER A 221 9.71 -19.00 2.03
C SER A 221 10.76 -18.45 2.99
N TYR A 222 11.31 -19.35 3.79
CA TYR A 222 12.34 -19.06 4.79
C TYR A 222 13.59 -19.88 4.52
N THR A 223 14.76 -19.23 4.56
CA THR A 223 16.05 -19.91 4.56
C THR A 223 16.54 -19.99 6.01
N ILE A 224 16.65 -21.23 6.51
CA ILE A 224 17.01 -21.49 7.89
C ILE A 224 18.54 -21.68 8.00
N ALA A 225 19.20 -20.72 8.63
CA ALA A 225 20.63 -20.79 8.92
C ALA A 225 20.84 -21.34 10.36
N LEU A 226 20.94 -22.65 10.47
CA LEU A 226 21.21 -23.28 11.76
C LEU A 226 22.67 -23.09 12.16
N PRO A 227 22.96 -22.81 13.46
CA PRO A 227 24.32 -22.80 14.00
C PRO A 227 25.02 -24.15 13.82
N ASP A 228 26.34 -24.11 13.61
CA ASP A 228 27.15 -25.35 13.39
C ASP A 228 27.33 -26.20 14.67
N ASP A 229 27.00 -25.65 15.84
CA ASP A 229 27.09 -26.29 17.16
C ASP A 229 25.86 -27.10 17.56
N LEU A 230 24.83 -27.16 16.68
CA LEU A 230 23.66 -27.99 16.94
C LEU A 230 24.03 -29.48 16.76
N PRO A 231 23.70 -30.34 17.72
CA PRO A 231 23.90 -31.79 17.56
C PRO A 231 23.05 -32.29 16.39
N ALA A 232 23.62 -33.20 15.60
CA ALA A 232 22.85 -33.92 14.60
C ALA A 232 21.73 -34.71 15.29
N GLY A 233 20.47 -34.44 14.95
CA GLY A 233 19.30 -35.16 15.45
C GLY A 233 19.11 -36.52 14.75
#